data_0db3b25f54b5ab648d88b00fbaba1828
#
_entry.id   0db3b25f54b5ab648d88b00fbaba1828
#
_cell.length_a   1.000
_cell.length_b   1.000
_cell.length_c   1.000
_cell.angle_alpha   90.00
_cell.angle_beta   90.00
_cell.angle_gamma   90.00
#
_symmetry.space_group_name_H-M   'P 1'
#
loop_
_entity.id
_entity.type
_entity.pdbx_description
1 polymer ?
#
loop_
_entity_poly.entity_id
_entity_poly.type
_entity_poly.pdbx_seq_one_letter_code
_entity_poly.pdbx_strand_id
1 'polypeptide(L)'
;MASTRFGIALPQSGASGAALVDDTAEFARAAEGYGLDSLWVQEQTIGADPSLEPIVNLAYVAALTSTIRLGTAAIIAPARNPVVLAKQLGSLDRLSRGRLIVGLAIGDMLSLYRASGVPVEARGERLDELVRVLKGLWTTERFDHESAFRSIVDAPMEPKPVQRPHPPLWFGGKSPGALARALREGQGWVSAGGTSIARFAELVPSVGLALEGQTRDFTISKKVYIAVEDDRETARRRLARWFAVHWITGENPDELAASVGISGTPQDCAEALAALSDLGPDLIILNPVYDELDQLARLAESVLPALGR
;
A
#
# COMPACT_ATOMS: atom_id res chain seq x y z
N MET A 1 -16.07 -16.72 8.88
CA MET A 1 -15.10 -15.64 8.64
C MET A 1 -15.24 -15.21 7.19
N ALA A 2 -15.16 -13.90 6.89
CA ALA A 2 -15.11 -13.44 5.50
C ALA A 2 -13.85 -14.02 4.84
N SER A 3 -13.89 -14.32 3.54
CA SER A 3 -12.72 -14.86 2.85
C SER A 3 -11.69 -13.73 2.64
N THR A 4 -10.39 -14.02 2.85
CA THR A 4 -9.31 -13.07 2.57
C THR A 4 -9.37 -12.61 1.11
N ARG A 5 -9.31 -11.32 0.86
CA ARG A 5 -9.28 -10.70 -0.47
C ARG A 5 -7.84 -10.58 -0.96
N PHE A 6 -7.66 -10.46 -2.28
CA PHE A 6 -6.35 -10.27 -2.90
C PHE A 6 -6.31 -8.99 -3.70
N GLY A 7 -5.38 -8.11 -3.34
CA GLY A 7 -4.97 -6.96 -4.13
C GLY A 7 -3.58 -7.20 -4.72
N ILE A 8 -3.16 -6.34 -5.64
CA ILE A 8 -1.85 -6.47 -6.28
C ILE A 8 -1.17 -5.10 -6.44
N ALA A 9 0.15 -5.08 -6.27
CA ALA A 9 0.94 -3.88 -6.53
C ALA A 9 1.08 -3.65 -8.04
N LEU A 10 0.90 -2.39 -8.47
CA LEU A 10 1.17 -1.97 -9.84
C LEU A 10 2.68 -2.08 -10.15
N PRO A 11 3.06 -2.32 -11.41
CA PRO A 11 4.42 -2.13 -11.86
C PRO A 11 4.87 -0.70 -11.59
N GLN A 12 5.85 -0.51 -10.70
CA GLN A 12 6.35 0.82 -10.36
C GLN A 12 7.84 0.98 -10.62
N SER A 13 8.56 -0.11 -10.83
CA SER A 13 10.00 -0.09 -11.03
C SER A 13 10.39 -1.15 -12.06
N GLY A 14 11.51 -0.92 -12.77
CA GLY A 14 12.08 -1.88 -13.69
C GLY A 14 12.04 -1.48 -15.16
N ALA A 15 10.91 -1.08 -15.70
CA ALA A 15 10.82 -0.51 -17.03
C ALA A 15 11.13 1.00 -17.02
N SER A 16 11.64 1.55 -18.10
CA SER A 16 11.91 2.99 -18.23
C SER A 16 11.17 3.60 -19.42
N GLY A 17 10.85 4.89 -19.30
CA GLY A 17 10.23 5.66 -20.37
C GLY A 17 8.80 5.24 -20.70
N ALA A 18 8.48 5.17 -21.98
CA ALA A 18 7.11 4.85 -22.46
C ALA A 18 6.65 3.44 -22.05
N ALA A 19 7.55 2.47 -21.98
CA ALA A 19 7.23 1.10 -21.58
C ALA A 19 6.59 1.02 -20.21
N LEU A 20 7.08 1.80 -19.22
CA LEU A 20 6.50 1.82 -17.87
C LEU A 20 5.02 2.27 -17.87
N VAL A 21 4.66 3.19 -18.76
CA VAL A 21 3.27 3.70 -18.86
C VAL A 21 2.36 2.67 -19.52
N ASP A 22 2.83 2.06 -20.60
CA ASP A 22 2.08 1.05 -21.35
C ASP A 22 1.87 -0.21 -20.49
N ASP A 23 2.93 -0.69 -19.82
CA ASP A 23 2.88 -1.83 -18.90
C ASP A 23 1.90 -1.56 -17.73
N THR A 24 1.93 -0.36 -17.15
CA THR A 24 0.98 0.04 -16.10
C THR A 24 -0.46 0.00 -16.59
N ALA A 25 -0.72 0.47 -17.82
CA ALA A 25 -2.07 0.51 -18.38
C ALA A 25 -2.61 -0.90 -18.66
N GLU A 26 -1.79 -1.76 -19.26
CA GLU A 26 -2.13 -3.15 -19.56
C GLU A 26 -2.36 -3.94 -18.26
N PHE A 27 -1.44 -3.83 -17.32
CA PHE A 27 -1.53 -4.49 -16.02
C PHE A 27 -2.79 -4.10 -15.25
N ALA A 28 -3.13 -2.81 -15.20
CA ALA A 28 -4.30 -2.32 -14.47
C ALA A 28 -5.60 -2.89 -15.03
N ARG A 29 -5.74 -2.94 -16.38
CA ARG A 29 -6.91 -3.53 -17.04
C ARG A 29 -6.98 -5.04 -16.83
N ALA A 30 -5.84 -5.73 -16.94
CA ALA A 30 -5.76 -7.17 -16.71
C ALA A 30 -6.14 -7.53 -15.26
N ALA A 31 -5.61 -6.81 -14.26
CA ALA A 31 -5.92 -7.03 -12.86
C ALA A 31 -7.42 -6.82 -12.55
N GLU A 32 -8.05 -5.79 -13.14
CA GLU A 32 -9.50 -5.60 -13.05
C GLU A 32 -10.26 -6.73 -13.75
N GLY A 33 -9.81 -7.16 -14.93
CA GLY A 33 -10.41 -8.26 -15.69
C GLY A 33 -10.35 -9.61 -14.98
N TYR A 34 -9.28 -9.87 -14.25
CA TYR A 34 -9.15 -11.04 -13.37
C TYR A 34 -9.95 -10.95 -12.07
N GLY A 35 -10.57 -9.82 -11.77
CA GLY A 35 -11.40 -9.65 -10.57
C GLY A 35 -10.63 -9.47 -9.28
N LEU A 36 -9.39 -9.00 -9.34
CA LEU A 36 -8.63 -8.64 -8.13
C LEU A 36 -9.32 -7.51 -7.36
N ASP A 37 -9.19 -7.52 -6.04
CA ASP A 37 -9.87 -6.58 -5.16
C ASP A 37 -9.36 -5.14 -5.31
N SER A 38 -8.07 -4.95 -5.47
CA SER A 38 -7.45 -3.62 -5.44
C SER A 38 -6.07 -3.56 -6.07
N LEU A 39 -5.73 -2.38 -6.61
CA LEU A 39 -4.40 -2.02 -7.13
C LEU A 39 -3.67 -1.12 -6.14
N TRP A 40 -2.37 -1.35 -5.96
CA TRP A 40 -1.59 -0.66 -4.94
C TRP A 40 -0.31 -0.05 -5.49
N VAL A 41 0.01 1.15 -4.98
CA VAL A 41 1.28 1.84 -5.24
C VAL A 41 1.98 2.18 -3.93
N GLN A 42 3.29 2.37 -3.99
CA GLN A 42 4.11 2.78 -2.84
C GLN A 42 4.84 4.10 -3.11
N GLU A 43 5.33 4.75 -2.06
CA GLU A 43 6.15 5.96 -2.19
C GLU A 43 7.50 5.62 -2.83
N GLN A 44 7.80 6.32 -3.93
CA GLN A 44 9.06 6.20 -4.66
C GLN A 44 9.47 7.55 -5.26
N THR A 45 9.18 8.66 -4.56
CA THR A 45 9.43 10.01 -5.07
C THR A 45 10.92 10.29 -5.30
N ILE A 46 11.79 9.67 -4.51
CA ILE A 46 13.25 9.75 -4.64
C ILE A 46 13.83 8.34 -4.65
N GLY A 47 14.65 8.04 -5.64
CA GLY A 47 15.30 6.75 -5.81
C GLY A 47 16.02 6.69 -7.15
N ALA A 48 16.84 5.67 -7.35
CA ALA A 48 17.52 5.41 -8.62
C ALA A 48 16.63 4.64 -9.61
N ASP A 49 15.64 3.91 -9.10
CA ASP A 49 14.74 3.14 -9.93
C ASP A 49 13.71 4.07 -10.60
N PRO A 50 13.48 3.94 -11.92
CA PRO A 50 12.44 4.68 -12.59
C PRO A 50 11.08 4.23 -12.02
N SER A 51 10.33 5.18 -11.45
CA SER A 51 8.98 4.93 -10.96
C SER A 51 8.10 6.16 -11.08
N LEU A 52 6.81 5.93 -11.30
CA LEU A 52 5.84 7.02 -11.34
C LEU A 52 5.48 7.47 -9.93
N GLU A 53 5.25 8.77 -9.78
CA GLU A 53 4.74 9.34 -8.52
C GLU A 53 3.39 8.69 -8.16
N PRO A 54 3.19 8.23 -6.93
CA PRO A 54 2.06 7.35 -6.58
C PRO A 54 0.67 7.95 -6.87
N ILE A 55 0.44 9.23 -6.59
CA ILE A 55 -0.87 9.85 -6.79
C ILE A 55 -1.14 10.10 -8.27
N VAL A 56 -0.10 10.51 -9.02
CA VAL A 56 -0.19 10.70 -10.47
C VAL A 56 -0.44 9.36 -11.17
N ASN A 57 0.27 8.32 -10.75
CA ASN A 57 0.07 6.96 -11.28
C ASN A 57 -1.36 6.46 -11.03
N LEU A 58 -1.86 6.58 -9.80
CA LEU A 58 -3.24 6.18 -9.49
C LEU A 58 -4.29 7.03 -10.21
N ALA A 59 -4.03 8.32 -10.49
CA ALA A 59 -4.93 9.13 -11.29
C ALA A 59 -5.03 8.65 -12.74
N TYR A 60 -3.90 8.24 -13.32
CA TYR A 60 -3.87 7.61 -14.64
C TYR A 60 -4.64 6.29 -14.64
N VAL A 61 -4.37 5.41 -13.69
CA VAL A 61 -5.05 4.11 -13.55
C VAL A 61 -6.54 4.27 -13.26
N ALA A 62 -6.96 5.29 -12.52
CA ALA A 62 -8.36 5.59 -12.25
C ALA A 62 -9.17 5.85 -13.54
N ALA A 63 -8.52 6.42 -14.57
CA ALA A 63 -9.15 6.66 -15.87
C ALA A 63 -9.24 5.39 -16.75
N LEU A 64 -8.43 4.37 -16.45
CA LEU A 64 -8.34 3.13 -17.22
C LEU A 64 -9.21 2.00 -16.66
N THR A 65 -9.69 2.14 -15.43
CA THR A 65 -10.41 1.12 -14.66
C THR A 65 -11.74 1.66 -14.15
N SER A 66 -12.66 0.77 -13.77
CA SER A 66 -14.04 1.15 -13.43
C SER A 66 -14.48 0.68 -12.03
N THR A 67 -14.01 -0.46 -11.57
CA THR A 67 -14.50 -1.17 -10.38
C THR A 67 -13.42 -1.47 -9.35
N ILE A 68 -12.21 -1.82 -9.80
CA ILE A 68 -11.09 -2.17 -8.92
C ILE A 68 -10.71 -1.01 -8.01
N ARG A 69 -10.50 -1.27 -6.71
CA ARG A 69 -10.11 -0.25 -5.74
C ARG A 69 -8.65 0.16 -5.96
N LEU A 70 -8.32 1.39 -5.58
CA LEU A 70 -7.03 2.01 -5.79
C LEU A 70 -6.43 2.41 -4.44
N GLY A 71 -5.27 1.89 -4.09
CA GLY A 71 -4.67 2.11 -2.79
C GLY A 71 -3.22 2.58 -2.82
N THR A 72 -2.81 3.25 -1.77
CA THR A 72 -1.39 3.54 -1.51
C THR A 72 -0.89 2.70 -0.33
N ALA A 73 0.29 2.08 -0.46
CA ALA A 73 0.86 1.24 0.61
C ALA A 73 2.39 1.42 0.75
N ALA A 74 2.82 2.60 1.21
CA ALA A 74 2.05 3.74 1.64
C ALA A 74 2.75 5.05 1.20
N ILE A 75 2.02 6.17 1.20
CA ILE A 75 2.62 7.50 1.06
C ILE A 75 3.43 7.83 2.33
N ILE A 76 4.64 8.33 2.16
CA ILE A 76 5.44 8.91 3.26
C ILE A 76 4.91 10.32 3.55
N ALA A 77 3.80 10.36 4.27
CA ALA A 77 2.97 11.55 4.40
C ALA A 77 3.66 12.75 5.09
N PRO A 78 4.49 12.59 6.14
CA PRO A 78 5.13 13.73 6.80
C PRO A 78 6.09 14.54 5.91
N ALA A 79 6.59 13.94 4.83
CA ALA A 79 7.44 14.61 3.86
C ALA A 79 6.66 15.48 2.84
N ARG A 80 5.32 15.48 2.91
CA ARG A 80 4.43 16.18 1.97
C ARG A 80 3.71 17.35 2.63
N ASN A 81 3.31 18.33 1.83
CA ASN A 81 2.44 19.41 2.29
C ASN A 81 1.00 18.86 2.46
N PRO A 82 0.39 18.88 3.66
CA PRO A 82 -0.91 18.27 3.90
C PRO A 82 -2.07 18.95 3.15
N VAL A 83 -2.01 20.26 2.89
CA VAL A 83 -3.07 20.97 2.15
C VAL A 83 -3.07 20.55 0.68
N VAL A 84 -1.88 20.49 0.08
CA VAL A 84 -1.71 20.00 -1.30
C VAL A 84 -2.13 18.53 -1.40
N LEU A 85 -1.68 17.71 -0.45
CA LEU A 85 -2.01 16.28 -0.40
C LEU A 85 -3.52 16.06 -0.25
N ALA A 86 -4.20 16.83 0.63
CA ALA A 86 -5.65 16.77 0.79
C ALA A 86 -6.37 17.03 -0.53
N LYS A 87 -5.93 18.04 -1.28
CA LYS A 87 -6.50 18.38 -2.58
C LYS A 87 -6.26 17.30 -3.62
N GLN A 88 -5.05 16.76 -3.69
CA GLN A 88 -4.68 15.69 -4.62
C GLN A 88 -5.52 14.43 -4.37
N LEU A 89 -5.59 13.96 -3.12
CA LEU A 89 -6.33 12.76 -2.75
C LEU A 89 -7.85 12.96 -2.89
N GLY A 90 -8.39 14.13 -2.53
CA GLY A 90 -9.80 14.44 -2.76
C GLY A 90 -10.16 14.47 -4.25
N SER A 91 -9.26 14.97 -5.10
CA SER A 91 -9.42 14.93 -6.55
C SER A 91 -9.36 13.51 -7.10
N LEU A 92 -8.39 12.71 -6.64
CA LEU A 92 -8.24 11.31 -7.03
C LEU A 92 -9.47 10.48 -6.61
N ASP A 93 -10.01 10.72 -5.42
CA ASP A 93 -11.23 10.04 -4.96
C ASP A 93 -12.41 10.32 -5.91
N ARG A 94 -12.55 11.56 -6.40
CA ARG A 94 -13.56 11.89 -7.41
C ARG A 94 -13.29 11.26 -8.77
N LEU A 95 -12.05 11.32 -9.26
CA LEU A 95 -11.66 10.72 -10.53
C LEU A 95 -11.89 9.20 -10.52
N SER A 96 -11.61 8.56 -9.40
CA SER A 96 -11.86 7.13 -9.19
C SER A 96 -13.31 6.78 -8.85
N ARG A 97 -14.19 7.78 -8.70
CA ARG A 97 -15.59 7.58 -8.28
C ARG A 97 -15.73 6.87 -6.93
N GLY A 98 -14.89 7.22 -5.96
CA GLY A 98 -14.95 6.69 -4.61
C GLY A 98 -14.28 5.31 -4.43
N ARG A 99 -13.32 4.96 -5.28
CA ARG A 99 -12.55 3.70 -5.18
C ARG A 99 -11.22 3.85 -4.42
N LEU A 100 -10.89 5.05 -3.94
CA LEU A 100 -9.61 5.35 -3.30
C LEU A 100 -9.53 4.79 -1.87
N ILE A 101 -8.38 4.19 -1.54
CA ILE A 101 -7.93 3.86 -0.18
C ILE A 101 -6.62 4.60 0.06
N VAL A 102 -6.57 5.43 1.10
CA VAL A 102 -5.40 6.27 1.40
C VAL A 102 -4.55 5.60 2.47
N GLY A 103 -3.47 4.95 2.05
CA GLY A 103 -2.48 4.39 2.97
C GLY A 103 -1.35 5.38 3.25
N LEU A 104 -1.12 5.66 4.51
CA LEU A 104 -0.16 6.64 5.03
C LEU A 104 0.85 5.98 5.95
N ALA A 105 2.10 6.40 5.90
CA ALA A 105 3.15 5.96 6.81
C ALA A 105 4.13 7.09 7.12
N ILE A 106 4.93 6.91 8.19
CA ILE A 106 6.07 7.80 8.44
C ILE A 106 7.25 7.49 7.49
N GLY A 107 7.35 6.25 6.98
CA GLY A 107 8.48 5.81 6.16
C GLY A 107 9.83 5.82 6.88
N ASP A 108 10.83 5.30 6.18
CA ASP A 108 12.25 5.25 6.59
C ASP A 108 13.20 5.90 5.57
N MET A 109 12.67 6.42 4.47
CA MET A 109 13.41 7.07 3.40
C MET A 109 13.94 8.45 3.83
N LEU A 110 15.08 8.48 4.53
CA LEU A 110 15.68 9.71 5.08
C LEU A 110 16.07 10.72 3.99
N SER A 111 16.40 10.25 2.79
CA SER A 111 16.69 11.10 1.62
C SER A 111 15.49 11.96 1.22
N LEU A 112 14.28 11.40 1.26
CA LEU A 112 13.06 12.13 0.96
C LEU A 112 12.82 13.26 1.98
N TYR A 113 13.00 12.98 3.28
CA TYR A 113 12.86 13.98 4.33
C TYR A 113 13.83 15.14 4.15
N ARG A 114 15.11 14.85 3.87
CA ARG A 114 16.14 15.87 3.61
C ARG A 114 15.80 16.72 2.39
N ALA A 115 15.42 16.09 1.28
CA ALA A 115 15.06 16.79 0.05
C ALA A 115 13.78 17.64 0.20
N SER A 116 12.85 17.22 1.04
CA SER A 116 11.62 17.97 1.34
C SER A 116 11.81 19.06 2.40
N GLY A 117 12.99 19.18 2.99
CA GLY A 117 13.26 20.16 4.05
C GLY A 117 12.50 19.88 5.36
N VAL A 118 12.10 18.63 5.59
CA VAL A 118 11.31 18.22 6.76
C VAL A 118 12.21 17.50 7.77
N PRO A 119 12.27 17.95 9.03
CA PRO A 119 12.98 17.25 10.10
C PRO A 119 12.42 15.84 10.35
N VAL A 120 13.31 14.87 10.50
CA VAL A 120 12.95 13.45 10.69
C VAL A 120 12.40 13.20 12.11
N GLU A 121 12.86 13.96 13.09
CA GLU A 121 12.61 13.74 14.50
C GLU A 121 11.13 13.81 14.88
N ALA A 122 10.40 14.76 14.30
CA ALA A 122 8.98 14.98 14.56
C ALA A 122 8.04 14.27 13.58
N ARG A 123 8.53 13.29 12.81
CA ARG A 123 7.74 12.67 11.73
C ARG A 123 6.45 12.00 12.18
N GLY A 124 6.41 11.46 13.40
CA GLY A 124 5.19 10.89 13.99
C GLY A 124 4.13 11.94 14.27
N GLU A 125 4.52 13.05 14.92
CA GLU A 125 3.63 14.18 15.24
C GLU A 125 3.14 14.88 13.97
N ARG A 126 4.01 15.01 12.96
CA ARG A 126 3.67 15.57 11.66
C ARG A 126 2.66 14.68 10.90
N LEU A 127 2.75 13.35 11.04
CA LEU A 127 1.74 12.46 10.49
C LEU A 127 0.39 12.64 11.20
N ASP A 128 0.39 12.75 12.54
CA ASP A 128 -0.83 12.96 13.30
C ASP A 128 -1.48 14.32 12.96
N GLU A 129 -0.67 15.37 12.78
CA GLU A 129 -1.16 16.67 12.30
C GLU A 129 -1.72 16.55 10.87
N LEU A 130 -0.97 15.93 9.95
CA LEU A 130 -1.39 15.76 8.57
C LEU A 130 -2.76 15.08 8.47
N VAL A 131 -2.96 14.00 9.22
CA VAL A 131 -4.26 13.29 9.27
C VAL A 131 -5.38 14.21 9.74
N ARG A 132 -5.12 15.06 10.72
CA ARG A 132 -6.08 16.04 11.23
C ARG A 132 -6.43 17.08 10.16
N VAL A 133 -5.43 17.57 9.44
CA VAL A 133 -5.61 18.53 8.33
C VAL A 133 -6.39 17.89 7.17
N LEU A 134 -6.04 16.65 6.77
CA LEU A 134 -6.79 15.94 5.73
C LEU A 134 -8.27 15.81 6.10
N LYS A 135 -8.57 15.27 7.29
CA LYS A 135 -9.95 15.08 7.77
C LYS A 135 -10.69 16.41 7.84
N GLY A 136 -10.08 17.45 8.40
CA GLY A 136 -10.70 18.78 8.50
C GLY A 136 -11.05 19.36 7.13
N LEU A 137 -10.11 19.43 6.22
CA LEU A 137 -10.34 19.96 4.87
C LEU A 137 -11.39 19.15 4.09
N TRP A 138 -11.52 17.85 4.32
CA TRP A 138 -12.49 17.01 3.61
C TRP A 138 -13.90 17.06 4.19
N THR A 139 -14.06 17.37 5.49
CA THR A 139 -15.33 17.19 6.18
C THR A 139 -15.99 18.51 6.64
N THR A 140 -15.23 19.59 6.77
CA THR A 140 -15.76 20.90 7.15
C THR A 140 -15.93 21.83 5.95
N GLU A 141 -16.86 22.75 6.00
CA GLU A 141 -17.06 23.78 4.97
C GLU A 141 -15.83 24.71 4.91
N ARG A 142 -15.39 25.17 6.08
CA ARG A 142 -14.21 25.99 6.28
C ARG A 142 -13.39 25.38 7.43
N PHE A 143 -12.09 25.35 7.29
CA PHE A 143 -11.22 24.68 8.23
C PHE A 143 -10.20 25.62 8.83
N ASP A 144 -10.14 25.62 10.17
CA ASP A 144 -9.14 26.32 10.96
C ASP A 144 -8.24 25.32 11.66
N HIS A 145 -6.94 25.58 11.68
CA HIS A 145 -5.97 24.75 12.38
C HIS A 145 -4.77 25.56 12.81
N GLU A 146 -4.37 25.40 14.06
CA GLU A 146 -3.17 26.00 14.62
C GLU A 146 -2.32 24.93 15.31
N SER A 147 -1.03 24.88 14.98
CA SER A 147 -0.07 23.97 15.58
C SER A 147 1.35 24.54 15.55
N ALA A 148 2.31 23.83 16.14
CA ALA A 148 3.74 24.18 16.02
C ALA A 148 4.28 24.06 14.58
N PHE A 149 3.57 23.37 13.70
CA PHE A 149 4.03 23.13 12.32
C PHE A 149 3.30 23.98 11.31
N ARG A 150 2.07 24.48 11.63
CA ARG A 150 1.22 25.10 10.62
C ARG A 150 0.08 25.90 11.20
N SER A 151 -0.20 27.03 10.55
CA SER A 151 -1.42 27.81 10.75
C SER A 151 -2.26 27.75 9.47
N ILE A 152 -3.54 27.42 9.59
CA ILE A 152 -4.52 27.44 8.50
C ILE A 152 -5.72 28.21 9.03
N VAL A 153 -6.16 29.23 8.30
CA VAL A 153 -7.25 30.11 8.74
C VAL A 153 -8.31 30.13 7.65
N ASP A 154 -9.55 29.84 8.04
CA ASP A 154 -10.75 29.99 7.24
C ASP A 154 -10.65 29.39 5.83
N ALA A 155 -10.02 28.18 5.73
CA ALA A 155 -9.70 27.55 4.46
C ALA A 155 -10.84 26.67 3.92
N PRO A 156 -11.53 27.06 2.83
CA PRO A 156 -12.42 26.16 2.10
C PRO A 156 -11.60 25.24 1.19
N MET A 157 -12.05 24.01 0.98
CA MET A 157 -11.48 23.12 -0.02
C MET A 157 -12.60 22.40 -0.81
N GLU A 158 -12.77 22.78 -2.06
CA GLU A 158 -13.68 22.14 -3.00
C GLU A 158 -12.95 21.63 -4.25
N PRO A 159 -13.45 20.55 -4.89
CA PRO A 159 -14.54 19.69 -4.44
C PRO A 159 -14.12 18.78 -3.26
N LYS A 160 -15.06 18.45 -2.39
CA LYS A 160 -14.87 17.41 -1.35
C LYS A 160 -14.72 16.04 -2.01
N PRO A 161 -14.08 15.04 -1.36
CA PRO A 161 -14.12 13.66 -1.80
C PRO A 161 -15.54 13.15 -2.06
N VAL A 162 -15.68 12.06 -2.82
CA VAL A 162 -16.96 11.37 -3.03
C VAL A 162 -17.35 10.56 -1.81
N GLN A 163 -16.36 9.83 -1.27
CA GLN A 163 -16.56 8.97 -0.11
C GLN A 163 -16.89 9.79 1.16
N ARG A 164 -17.77 9.27 2.01
CA ARG A 164 -18.21 9.93 3.24
C ARG A 164 -17.87 9.08 4.46
N PRO A 165 -17.39 9.69 5.56
CA PRO A 165 -17.05 11.13 5.71
C PRO A 165 -15.84 11.55 4.88
N HIS A 166 -14.96 10.63 4.49
CA HIS A 166 -13.76 10.81 3.67
C HIS A 166 -13.28 9.44 3.14
N PRO A 167 -12.36 9.37 2.18
CA PRO A 167 -11.73 8.11 1.77
C PRO A 167 -11.14 7.37 2.99
N PRO A 168 -11.25 6.03 3.06
CA PRO A 168 -10.70 5.28 4.19
C PRO A 168 -9.19 5.52 4.32
N LEU A 169 -8.77 5.83 5.55
CA LEU A 169 -7.37 6.03 5.90
C LEU A 169 -6.80 4.74 6.49
N TRP A 170 -5.77 4.20 5.85
CA TRP A 170 -5.03 3.06 6.36
C TRP A 170 -3.63 3.49 6.78
N PHE A 171 -3.06 2.83 7.79
CA PHE A 171 -1.74 3.21 8.28
C PHE A 171 -0.74 2.07 8.13
N GLY A 172 0.42 2.43 7.59
CA GLY A 172 1.52 1.50 7.37
C GLY A 172 2.47 1.43 8.57
N GLY A 173 3.00 0.23 8.83
CA GLY A 173 4.07 0.04 9.78
C GLY A 173 3.92 -1.18 10.69
N LYS A 174 4.98 -1.45 11.49
CA LYS A 174 5.07 -2.61 12.39
C LYS A 174 5.39 -2.23 13.84
N SER A 175 5.58 -0.94 14.11
CA SER A 175 5.86 -0.44 15.46
C SER A 175 4.59 -0.28 16.29
N PRO A 176 4.67 -0.35 17.63
CA PRO A 176 3.51 -0.08 18.50
C PRO A 176 2.83 1.25 18.20
N GLY A 177 3.60 2.31 17.93
CA GLY A 177 3.06 3.63 17.58
C GLY A 177 2.31 3.65 16.25
N ALA A 178 2.75 2.87 15.24
CA ALA A 178 2.05 2.75 13.97
C ALA A 178 0.72 2.00 14.15
N LEU A 179 0.71 0.91 14.91
CA LEU A 179 -0.50 0.15 15.22
C LEU A 179 -1.49 0.98 16.03
N ALA A 180 -1.03 1.68 17.07
CA ALA A 180 -1.88 2.56 17.88
C ALA A 180 -2.52 3.67 17.03
N ARG A 181 -1.79 4.24 16.06
CA ARG A 181 -2.32 5.22 15.11
C ARG A 181 -3.37 4.62 14.18
N ALA A 182 -3.11 3.44 13.63
CA ALA A 182 -4.07 2.75 12.78
C ALA A 182 -5.39 2.50 13.52
N LEU A 183 -5.30 2.02 14.74
CA LEU A 183 -6.45 1.75 15.61
C LEU A 183 -7.18 3.03 16.07
N ARG A 184 -6.51 4.14 16.25
CA ARG A 184 -7.13 5.40 16.70
C ARG A 184 -7.73 6.18 15.53
N GLU A 185 -7.01 6.28 14.42
CA GLU A 185 -7.31 7.23 13.33
C GLU A 185 -7.84 6.59 12.06
N GLY A 186 -7.61 5.27 11.87
CA GLY A 186 -7.79 4.60 10.60
C GLY A 186 -8.95 3.64 10.51
N GLN A 187 -9.20 3.20 9.29
CA GLN A 187 -10.10 2.11 8.91
C GLN A 187 -9.30 0.89 8.41
N GLY A 188 -7.97 0.89 8.57
CA GLY A 188 -7.14 -0.26 8.24
C GLY A 188 -5.68 -0.11 8.63
N TRP A 189 -5.03 -1.25 8.69
CA TRP A 189 -3.61 -1.39 8.91
C TRP A 189 -2.98 -2.16 7.77
N VAL A 190 -1.89 -1.60 7.21
CA VAL A 190 -1.05 -2.27 6.21
C VAL A 190 0.25 -2.65 6.90
N SER A 191 0.55 -3.94 7.00
CA SER A 191 1.87 -4.33 7.47
C SER A 191 2.94 -3.85 6.48
N ALA A 192 4.02 -3.26 6.99
CA ALA A 192 5.13 -2.80 6.13
C ALA A 192 5.68 -3.96 5.29
N GLY A 193 6.17 -3.66 4.07
CA GLY A 193 6.75 -4.67 3.20
C GLY A 193 7.88 -5.49 3.85
N GLY A 194 8.70 -4.84 4.68
CA GLY A 194 9.75 -5.50 5.48
C GLY A 194 9.25 -6.15 6.78
N THR A 195 7.96 -6.34 6.98
CA THR A 195 7.45 -7.13 8.10
C THR A 195 7.45 -8.60 7.70
N SER A 196 8.23 -9.45 8.37
CA SER A 196 8.22 -10.88 8.10
C SER A 196 6.83 -11.50 8.35
N ILE A 197 6.56 -12.64 7.73
CA ILE A 197 5.31 -13.38 7.94
C ILE A 197 5.17 -13.78 9.42
N ALA A 198 6.27 -14.22 10.05
CA ALA A 198 6.28 -14.55 11.47
C ALA A 198 5.93 -13.33 12.35
N ARG A 199 6.54 -12.16 12.07
CA ARG A 199 6.21 -10.94 12.81
C ARG A 199 4.77 -10.48 12.60
N PHE A 200 4.24 -10.66 11.41
CA PHE A 200 2.84 -10.37 11.12
C PHE A 200 1.91 -11.28 11.98
N ALA A 201 2.21 -12.57 12.04
CA ALA A 201 1.45 -13.53 12.86
C ALA A 201 1.41 -13.15 14.36
N GLU A 202 2.51 -12.59 14.88
CA GLU A 202 2.55 -12.08 16.26
C GLU A 202 1.71 -10.81 16.48
N LEU A 203 1.57 -9.96 15.46
CA LEU A 203 0.89 -8.67 15.57
C LEU A 203 -0.63 -8.78 15.38
N VAL A 204 -1.11 -9.68 14.52
CA VAL A 204 -2.54 -9.82 14.18
C VAL A 204 -3.43 -10.04 15.41
N PRO A 205 -3.11 -10.93 16.36
CA PRO A 205 -3.93 -11.13 17.55
C PRO A 205 -4.10 -9.86 18.39
N SER A 206 -3.04 -9.06 18.51
CA SER A 206 -3.08 -7.79 19.26
C SER A 206 -4.00 -6.75 18.60
N VAL A 207 -4.01 -6.70 17.26
CA VAL A 207 -4.92 -5.84 16.50
C VAL A 207 -6.35 -6.34 16.64
N GLY A 208 -6.58 -7.66 16.49
CA GLY A 208 -7.89 -8.27 16.66
C GLY A 208 -8.50 -8.00 18.05
N LEU A 209 -7.72 -8.21 19.11
CA LEU A 209 -8.15 -7.92 20.49
C LEU A 209 -8.52 -6.45 20.68
N ALA A 210 -7.75 -5.52 20.12
CA ALA A 210 -8.04 -4.09 20.21
C ALA A 210 -9.30 -3.67 19.43
N LEU A 211 -9.77 -4.49 18.50
CA LEU A 211 -10.99 -4.26 17.72
C LEU A 211 -12.22 -4.95 18.33
N GLU A 212 -12.06 -5.81 19.32
CA GLU A 212 -13.18 -6.50 19.98
C GLU A 212 -14.19 -5.48 20.54
N GLY A 213 -15.46 -5.72 20.26
CA GLY A 213 -16.56 -4.84 20.68
C GLY A 213 -16.67 -3.52 19.89
N GLN A 214 -15.82 -3.27 18.91
CA GLN A 214 -15.94 -2.12 18.02
C GLN A 214 -16.83 -2.45 16.81
N THR A 215 -17.73 -1.52 16.47
CA THR A 215 -18.67 -1.68 15.33
C THR A 215 -18.15 -1.09 14.02
N ARG A 216 -16.90 -0.63 13.99
CA ARG A 216 -16.31 0.00 12.80
C ARG A 216 -15.72 -1.04 11.86
N ASP A 217 -15.84 -0.81 10.56
CA ASP A 217 -15.10 -1.57 9.57
C ASP A 217 -13.61 -1.25 9.70
N PHE A 218 -12.80 -2.29 9.92
CA PHE A 218 -11.34 -2.16 9.96
C PHE A 218 -10.71 -3.32 9.19
N THR A 219 -9.82 -3.00 8.27
CA THR A 219 -9.14 -3.99 7.42
C THR A 219 -7.73 -4.25 7.93
N ILE A 220 -7.42 -5.49 8.23
CA ILE A 220 -6.05 -5.96 8.49
C ILE A 220 -5.46 -6.42 7.16
N SER A 221 -4.36 -5.81 6.71
CA SER A 221 -3.75 -6.20 5.45
C SER A 221 -2.25 -6.54 5.55
N LYS A 222 -1.85 -7.53 4.76
CA LYS A 222 -0.45 -7.98 4.64
C LYS A 222 0.04 -7.75 3.22
N LYS A 223 1.10 -6.96 3.07
CA LYS A 223 1.86 -6.89 1.82
C LYS A 223 2.91 -8.00 1.81
N VAL A 224 3.00 -8.75 0.71
CA VAL A 224 3.95 -9.85 0.52
C VAL A 224 4.57 -9.76 -0.87
N TYR A 225 5.90 -9.91 -0.96
CA TYR A 225 6.59 -10.05 -2.23
C TYR A 225 6.39 -11.47 -2.75
N ILE A 226 6.18 -11.62 -4.06
CA ILE A 226 5.85 -12.92 -4.62
C ILE A 226 6.56 -13.17 -5.95
N ALA A 227 7.01 -14.42 -6.13
CA ALA A 227 7.65 -14.90 -7.33
C ALA A 227 7.15 -16.30 -7.69
N VAL A 228 6.43 -16.43 -8.80
CA VAL A 228 5.86 -17.68 -9.28
C VAL A 228 6.63 -18.16 -10.50
N GLU A 229 7.22 -19.35 -10.42
CA GLU A 229 8.00 -19.98 -11.50
C GLU A 229 7.62 -21.45 -11.66
N ASP A 230 8.15 -22.08 -12.71
CA ASP A 230 7.93 -23.50 -12.94
C ASP A 230 8.74 -24.39 -11.99
N ASP A 231 9.82 -23.84 -11.41
CA ASP A 231 10.62 -24.52 -10.39
C ASP A 231 10.98 -23.62 -9.19
N ARG A 232 11.06 -24.25 -8.01
CA ARG A 232 11.31 -23.60 -6.72
C ARG A 232 12.61 -22.83 -6.65
N GLU A 233 13.66 -23.38 -7.20
CA GLU A 233 15.01 -22.80 -7.09
C GLU A 233 15.11 -21.53 -7.94
N THR A 234 14.53 -21.53 -9.14
CA THR A 234 14.47 -20.34 -9.99
C THR A 234 13.65 -19.24 -9.32
N ALA A 235 12.47 -19.54 -8.77
CA ALA A 235 11.64 -18.59 -8.05
C ALA A 235 12.40 -17.97 -6.86
N ARG A 236 13.01 -18.79 -6.02
CA ARG A 236 13.78 -18.35 -4.86
C ARG A 236 14.94 -17.44 -5.27
N ARG A 237 15.73 -17.87 -6.25
CA ARG A 237 16.90 -17.13 -6.75
C ARG A 237 16.50 -15.78 -7.37
N ARG A 238 15.42 -15.72 -8.14
CA ARG A 238 14.94 -14.48 -8.76
C ARG A 238 14.46 -13.51 -7.70
N LEU A 239 13.69 -13.96 -6.70
CA LEU A 239 13.25 -13.14 -5.60
C LEU A 239 14.41 -12.59 -4.76
N ALA A 240 15.38 -13.44 -4.39
CA ALA A 240 16.56 -13.02 -3.66
C ALA A 240 17.40 -12.01 -4.44
N ARG A 241 17.57 -12.22 -5.75
CA ARG A 241 18.27 -11.27 -6.63
C ARG A 241 17.59 -9.90 -6.66
N TRP A 242 16.27 -9.86 -6.69
CA TRP A 242 15.54 -8.60 -6.62
C TRP A 242 15.80 -7.87 -5.31
N PHE A 243 15.77 -8.55 -4.17
CA PHE A 243 16.10 -7.96 -2.87
C PHE A 243 17.55 -7.45 -2.82
N ALA A 244 18.49 -8.17 -3.39
CA ALA A 244 19.89 -7.75 -3.44
C ALA A 244 20.10 -6.41 -4.18
N VAL A 245 19.26 -6.11 -5.17
CA VAL A 245 19.35 -4.90 -5.99
C VAL A 245 18.56 -3.73 -5.39
N HIS A 246 17.32 -4.00 -4.94
CA HIS A 246 16.35 -2.95 -4.60
C HIS A 246 16.20 -2.73 -3.08
N TRP A 247 16.71 -3.64 -2.25
CA TRP A 247 16.57 -3.55 -0.80
C TRP A 247 17.93 -3.53 -0.08
N ILE A 248 18.58 -2.39 -0.14
CA ILE A 248 19.95 -2.23 0.40
C ILE A 248 19.88 -1.96 1.90
N THR A 249 19.65 -3.00 2.70
CA THR A 249 19.61 -2.92 4.18
C THR A 249 20.84 -3.53 4.87
N GLY A 250 21.71 -4.22 4.12
CA GLY A 250 22.79 -5.01 4.66
C GLY A 250 22.39 -6.40 5.19
N GLU A 251 21.11 -6.76 5.10
CA GLU A 251 20.61 -8.10 5.41
C GLU A 251 20.93 -9.07 4.26
N ASN A 252 21.03 -10.36 4.59
CA ASN A 252 21.21 -11.39 3.57
C ASN A 252 19.97 -11.46 2.66
N PRO A 253 20.10 -11.28 1.33
CA PRO A 253 18.95 -11.26 0.42
C PRO A 253 18.14 -12.55 0.41
N ASP A 254 18.76 -13.72 0.58
CA ASP A 254 18.08 -15.01 0.64
C ASP A 254 17.23 -15.13 1.92
N GLU A 255 17.77 -14.71 3.07
CA GLU A 255 17.05 -14.71 4.35
C GLU A 255 15.90 -13.70 4.32
N LEU A 256 16.14 -12.52 3.76
CA LEU A 256 15.10 -11.50 3.60
C LEU A 256 13.98 -12.01 2.69
N ALA A 257 14.32 -12.56 1.51
CA ALA A 257 13.35 -13.15 0.60
C ALA A 257 12.50 -14.23 1.26
N ALA A 258 13.12 -15.11 2.04
CA ALA A 258 12.41 -16.17 2.77
C ALA A 258 11.52 -15.64 3.90
N SER A 259 11.88 -14.51 4.52
CA SER A 259 11.13 -13.98 5.67
C SER A 259 9.91 -13.12 5.29
N VAL A 260 10.02 -12.36 4.19
CA VAL A 260 8.99 -11.36 3.78
C VAL A 260 8.31 -11.71 2.46
N GLY A 261 8.79 -12.74 1.75
CA GLY A 261 8.30 -13.13 0.44
C GLY A 261 7.72 -14.55 0.40
N ILE A 262 7.09 -14.83 -0.73
CA ILE A 262 6.60 -16.17 -1.12
C ILE A 262 7.21 -16.45 -2.50
N SER A 263 7.82 -17.61 -2.68
CA SER A 263 8.40 -18.01 -3.97
C SER A 263 8.29 -19.50 -4.19
N GLY A 264 8.03 -19.93 -5.41
CA GLY A 264 7.94 -21.33 -5.76
C GLY A 264 7.11 -21.58 -7.00
N THR A 265 6.68 -22.83 -7.17
CA THR A 265 5.71 -23.21 -8.19
C THR A 265 4.32 -22.63 -7.86
N PRO A 266 3.38 -22.60 -8.80
CA PRO A 266 2.00 -22.19 -8.51
C PRO A 266 1.40 -22.91 -7.29
N GLN A 267 1.67 -24.20 -7.13
CA GLN A 267 1.21 -24.98 -6.00
C GLN A 267 1.84 -24.52 -4.68
N ASP A 268 3.17 -24.30 -4.67
CA ASP A 268 3.87 -23.81 -3.47
C ASP A 268 3.36 -22.45 -3.04
N CYS A 269 3.14 -21.55 -4.00
CA CYS A 269 2.62 -20.21 -3.73
C CYS A 269 1.17 -20.25 -3.22
N ALA A 270 0.33 -21.12 -3.76
CA ALA A 270 -1.03 -21.32 -3.27
C ALA A 270 -1.05 -21.83 -1.82
N GLU A 271 -0.24 -22.85 -1.50
CA GLU A 271 -0.12 -23.38 -0.14
C GLU A 271 0.36 -22.31 0.86
N ALA A 272 1.38 -21.53 0.47
CA ALA A 272 1.90 -20.44 1.31
C ALA A 272 0.88 -19.31 1.51
N LEU A 273 0.11 -18.95 0.48
CA LEU A 273 -0.96 -17.96 0.57
C LEU A 273 -2.15 -18.47 1.39
N ALA A 274 -2.48 -19.76 1.32
CA ALA A 274 -3.48 -20.36 2.20
C ALA A 274 -3.06 -20.25 3.67
N ALA A 275 -1.83 -20.66 4.00
CA ALA A 275 -1.29 -20.56 5.34
C ALA A 275 -1.22 -19.10 5.83
N LEU A 276 -0.89 -18.14 4.95
CA LEU A 276 -0.92 -16.71 5.28
C LEU A 276 -2.36 -16.22 5.53
N SER A 277 -3.33 -16.70 4.76
CA SER A 277 -4.74 -16.36 4.94
C SER A 277 -5.29 -16.85 6.28
N ASP A 278 -4.83 -18.01 6.75
CA ASP A 278 -5.21 -18.58 8.06
C ASP A 278 -4.73 -17.75 9.26
N LEU A 279 -3.76 -16.85 9.05
CA LEU A 279 -3.34 -15.88 10.07
C LEU A 279 -4.35 -14.74 10.28
N GLY A 280 -5.39 -14.64 9.44
CA GLY A 280 -6.52 -13.74 9.61
C GLY A 280 -6.38 -12.34 8.99
N PRO A 281 -5.59 -12.11 7.93
CA PRO A 281 -5.71 -10.86 7.18
C PRO A 281 -7.00 -10.81 6.36
N ASP A 282 -7.62 -9.64 6.31
CA ASP A 282 -8.78 -9.38 5.45
C ASP A 282 -8.36 -9.18 3.99
N LEU A 283 -7.11 -8.72 3.77
CA LEU A 283 -6.54 -8.45 2.45
C LEU A 283 -5.06 -8.83 2.41
N ILE A 284 -4.67 -9.57 1.40
CA ILE A 284 -3.26 -9.79 1.04
C ILE A 284 -2.94 -8.96 -0.20
N ILE A 285 -1.92 -8.11 -0.12
CA ILE A 285 -1.41 -7.30 -1.23
C ILE A 285 -0.21 -8.03 -1.82
N LEU A 286 -0.41 -8.64 -2.96
CA LEU A 286 0.63 -9.33 -3.72
C LEU A 286 1.53 -8.31 -4.41
N ASN A 287 2.83 -8.46 -4.30
CA ASN A 287 3.80 -7.59 -4.94
C ASN A 287 4.75 -8.42 -5.81
N PRO A 288 4.36 -8.72 -7.06
CA PRO A 288 5.27 -9.32 -8.02
C PRO A 288 6.44 -8.35 -8.25
N VAL A 289 7.63 -8.89 -8.43
CA VAL A 289 8.86 -8.09 -8.39
C VAL A 289 9.64 -8.09 -9.71
N TYR A 290 9.15 -8.83 -10.70
CA TYR A 290 9.68 -8.87 -12.06
C TYR A 290 8.63 -9.47 -13.00
N ASP A 291 8.73 -9.19 -14.31
CA ASP A 291 7.81 -9.69 -15.35
C ASP A 291 6.35 -9.59 -14.90
N GLU A 292 5.98 -8.43 -14.32
CA GLU A 292 4.78 -8.26 -13.49
C GLU A 292 3.51 -8.68 -14.20
N LEU A 293 3.41 -8.50 -15.53
CA LEU A 293 2.24 -8.91 -16.31
C LEU A 293 2.14 -10.45 -16.41
N ASP A 294 3.26 -11.15 -16.66
CA ASP A 294 3.31 -12.62 -16.63
C ASP A 294 3.01 -13.14 -15.21
N GLN A 295 3.59 -12.52 -14.19
CA GLN A 295 3.33 -12.89 -12.81
C GLN A 295 1.85 -12.67 -12.43
N LEU A 296 1.22 -11.60 -12.91
CA LEU A 296 -0.21 -11.37 -12.71
C LEU A 296 -1.04 -12.52 -13.33
N ALA A 297 -0.72 -12.93 -14.55
CA ALA A 297 -1.41 -14.03 -15.22
C ALA A 297 -1.22 -15.34 -14.45
N ARG A 298 0.01 -15.70 -14.06
CA ARG A 298 0.31 -16.90 -13.27
C ARG A 298 -0.44 -16.91 -11.92
N LEU A 299 -0.50 -15.75 -11.25
CA LEU A 299 -1.24 -15.60 -10.00
C LEU A 299 -2.74 -15.81 -10.23
N ALA A 300 -3.33 -15.14 -11.21
CA ALA A 300 -4.77 -15.16 -11.46
C ALA A 300 -5.26 -16.49 -12.05
N GLU A 301 -4.47 -17.15 -12.88
CA GLU A 301 -4.90 -18.34 -13.62
C GLU A 301 -4.49 -19.65 -12.93
N SER A 302 -3.44 -19.64 -12.10
CA SER A 302 -2.92 -20.89 -11.52
C SER A 302 -2.86 -20.88 -9.99
N VAL A 303 -2.55 -19.75 -9.35
CA VAL A 303 -2.35 -19.69 -7.90
C VAL A 303 -3.67 -19.42 -7.16
N LEU A 304 -4.37 -18.33 -7.50
CA LEU A 304 -5.58 -17.92 -6.79
C LEU A 304 -6.75 -18.92 -6.97
N PRO A 305 -6.99 -19.54 -8.15
CA PRO A 305 -8.00 -20.57 -8.29
C PRO A 305 -7.76 -21.80 -7.40
N ALA A 306 -6.48 -22.17 -7.17
CA ALA A 306 -6.13 -23.27 -6.27
C ALA A 306 -6.50 -23.02 -4.80
N LEU A 307 -6.77 -21.77 -4.43
CA LEU A 307 -7.31 -21.40 -3.12
C LEU A 307 -8.84 -21.57 -3.02
N GLY A 308 -9.50 -22.06 -4.09
CA GLY A 308 -10.96 -22.19 -4.15
C GLY A 308 -11.69 -20.84 -4.28
N ARG A 309 -11.07 -19.90 -4.93
CA ARG A 309 -11.54 -18.50 -5.03
C ARG A 309 -11.52 -18.00 -6.46
#